data_18f4aaeceac7f5aeef2c72d88251488a
#
_entry.id   18f4aaeceac7f5aeef2c72d88251488a
#
_cell.length_a   1.000
_cell.length_b   1.000
_cell.length_c   1.000
_cell.angle_alpha   90.00
_cell.angle_beta   90.00
_cell.angle_gamma   90.00
#
_symmetry.space_group_name_H-M   'P 1'
#
loop_
_entity.id
_entity.type
_entity.pdbx_description
1 polymer ?
#
loop_
_entity_poly.entity_id
_entity_poly.type
_entity_poly.pdbx_seq_one_letter_code
_entity_poly.pdbx_strand_id
1 'polypeptide(L)' 'MTDRYEYLPHHLLRRRVRDIASGVAGELMAVINEDVSHSVHPHWVELAYIRGPSGREFSTAVANIESAELHPGQNT' A
#
# COMPACT_ATOMS: atom_id res chain seq x y z
N MET A 1 -21.99 14.79 -1.50
CA MET A 1 -20.61 14.67 -1.95
C MET A 1 -20.26 13.21 -2.21
N THR A 2 -19.61 12.95 -3.31
CA THR A 2 -19.27 11.58 -3.67
C THR A 2 -17.87 11.27 -3.19
N ASP A 3 -17.75 10.15 -2.49
CA ASP A 3 -16.43 9.67 -2.10
C ASP A 3 -15.69 9.18 -3.32
N ARG A 4 -14.43 9.56 -3.43
CA ARG A 4 -13.60 9.16 -4.54
C ARG A 4 -12.58 8.12 -4.12
N TYR A 5 -12.88 7.39 -3.08
CA TYR A 5 -12.02 6.32 -2.60
C TYR A 5 -12.85 5.32 -1.81
N GLU A 6 -12.32 4.11 -1.70
CA GLU A 6 -12.90 3.11 -0.81
C GLU A 6 -11.78 2.23 -0.27
N TYR A 7 -11.95 1.79 0.98
CA TYR A 7 -11.00 0.89 1.62
C TYR A 7 -11.23 -0.52 1.09
N LEU A 8 -10.12 -1.20 0.82
CA LEU A 8 -10.16 -2.57 0.32
C LEU A 8 -9.51 -3.51 1.32
N PRO A 9 -9.98 -4.74 1.41
CA PRO A 9 -9.28 -5.75 2.20
C PRO A 9 -7.99 -6.17 1.51
N HIS A 10 -7.02 -6.59 2.31
CA HIS A 10 -5.76 -7.09 1.77
C HIS A 10 -5.13 -8.02 2.81
N HIS A 11 -4.54 -9.12 2.34
CA HIS A 11 -4.01 -10.12 3.26
C HIS A 11 -2.77 -9.63 4.02
N LEU A 12 -2.13 -8.57 3.55
CA LEU A 12 -0.95 -8.01 4.22
C LEU A 12 -1.27 -6.80 5.10
N LEU A 13 -2.56 -6.47 5.29
CA LEU A 13 -2.94 -5.35 6.17
C LEU A 13 -2.37 -5.57 7.57
N ARG A 14 -1.76 -4.51 8.11
CA ARG A 14 -1.13 -4.46 9.44
C ARG A 14 0.09 -5.35 9.54
N ARG A 15 0.60 -5.81 8.42
CA ARG A 15 1.82 -6.62 8.38
C ARG A 15 2.94 -5.79 7.76
N ARG A 16 4.15 -6.29 7.90
CA ARG A 16 5.32 -5.59 7.37
C ARG A 16 5.45 -5.86 5.88
N VAL A 17 5.54 -4.79 5.12
CA VAL A 17 5.66 -4.87 3.66
C VAL A 17 6.84 -4.01 3.20
N ARG A 18 7.27 -4.24 1.97
CA ARG A 18 8.30 -3.42 1.33
C ARG A 18 7.75 -2.88 0.02
N ASP A 19 8.00 -1.60 -0.21
CA ASP A 19 7.75 -0.99 -1.52
C ASP A 19 8.90 -1.39 -2.43
N ILE A 20 8.59 -2.13 -3.49
CA ILE A 20 9.62 -2.66 -4.38
C ILE A 20 10.38 -1.51 -5.06
N ALA A 21 9.68 -0.46 -5.43
CA ALA A 21 10.28 0.64 -6.17
C ALA A 21 11.34 1.39 -5.36
N SER A 22 11.07 1.66 -4.08
CA SER A 22 11.99 2.44 -3.24
C SER A 22 12.83 1.57 -2.33
N GLY A 23 12.41 0.33 -2.08
CA GLY A 23 13.06 -0.54 -1.11
C GLY A 23 12.70 -0.23 0.33
N VAL A 24 11.84 0.74 0.57
CA VAL A 24 11.47 1.13 1.94
C VAL A 24 10.44 0.13 2.48
N ALA A 25 10.66 -0.31 3.71
CA ALA A 25 9.75 -1.24 4.39
C ALA A 25 9.01 -0.52 5.50
N GLY A 26 7.83 -1.02 5.82
CA GLY A 26 7.02 -0.48 6.89
C GLY A 26 5.75 -1.29 7.06
N GLU A 27 4.83 -0.76 7.86
CA GLU A 27 3.57 -1.43 8.13
C GLU A 27 2.52 -0.98 7.12
N LEU A 28 1.82 -1.95 6.53
CA LEU A 28 0.73 -1.64 5.60
C LEU A 28 -0.48 -1.19 6.41
N MET A 29 -0.81 0.09 6.31
CA MET A 29 -1.86 0.68 7.12
C MET A 29 -3.22 0.60 6.46
N ALA A 30 -3.28 0.71 5.13
CA ALA A 30 -4.55 0.68 4.41
C ALA A 30 -4.28 0.38 2.94
N VAL A 31 -5.26 -0.22 2.31
CA VAL A 31 -5.31 -0.33 0.84
C VAL A 31 -6.55 0.40 0.40
N ILE A 32 -6.40 1.31 -0.54
CA ILE A 32 -7.48 2.19 -0.95
C ILE A 32 -7.58 2.18 -2.47
N ASN A 33 -8.80 1.99 -2.95
CA ASN A 33 -9.11 2.18 -4.36
C ASN A 33 -9.54 3.63 -4.51
N GLU A 34 -8.78 4.40 -5.26
CA GLU A 34 -8.94 5.84 -5.29
C GLU A 34 -9.04 6.32 -6.73
N ASP A 35 -9.98 7.22 -6.97
CA ASP A 35 -10.10 7.89 -8.27
C ASP A 35 -9.13 9.08 -8.29
N VAL A 36 -8.10 8.95 -9.09
CA VAL A 36 -7.05 9.98 -9.18
C VAL A 36 -7.21 10.85 -10.43
N SER A 37 -8.33 10.71 -11.13
CA SER A 37 -8.54 11.49 -12.34
C SER A 37 -8.83 12.94 -12.01
N HIS A 38 -8.50 13.80 -12.95
CA HIS A 38 -8.86 15.22 -12.91
C HIS A 38 -9.77 15.56 -14.05
N SER A 39 -10.44 14.58 -14.61
CA SER A 39 -11.32 14.76 -15.75
C SER A 39 -12.65 14.08 -15.48
N VAL A 40 -13.56 14.16 -16.44
CA VAL A 40 -14.86 13.51 -16.32
C VAL A 40 -14.76 11.99 -16.41
N HIS A 41 -13.64 11.48 -16.84
CA HIS A 41 -13.45 10.02 -16.94
C HIS A 41 -12.73 9.55 -15.69
N PRO A 42 -13.35 8.70 -14.87
CA PRO A 42 -12.71 8.21 -13.65
C PRO A 42 -11.47 7.38 -13.99
N HIS A 43 -10.47 7.49 -13.14
CA HIS A 43 -9.27 6.66 -13.24
C HIS A 43 -8.98 6.09 -11.86
N TRP A 44 -9.42 4.87 -11.63
CA TRP A 44 -9.30 4.23 -10.32
C TRP A 44 -7.99 3.46 -10.24
N VAL A 45 -7.29 3.67 -9.14
CA VAL A 45 -6.04 2.96 -8.88
C VAL A 45 -6.08 2.42 -7.46
N GLU A 46 -5.43 1.29 -7.25
CA GLU A 46 -5.31 0.70 -5.91
C GLU A 46 -3.98 1.10 -5.32
N LEU A 47 -4.04 1.78 -4.19
CA LEU A 47 -2.87 2.32 -3.51
C LEU A 47 -2.70 1.67 -2.16
N ALA A 48 -1.45 1.37 -1.82
CA ALA A 48 -1.07 0.87 -0.51
C ALA A 48 -0.49 2.04 0.28
N TYR A 49 -1.01 2.27 1.49
CA TYR A 49 -0.51 3.29 2.40
C TYR A 49 0.33 2.62 3.46
N ILE A 50 1.59 3.00 3.53
CA ILE A 50 2.60 2.34 4.35
C ILE A 50 3.18 3.34 5.33
N ARG A 51 3.29 2.93 6.60
CA ARG A 51 3.99 3.72 7.61
C ARG A 51 5.43 3.24 7.69
N GLY A 52 6.35 4.10 7.27
CA GLY A 52 7.77 3.79 7.22
C GLY A 52 8.48 3.93 8.55
N PRO A 53 9.82 3.75 8.55
CA PRO A 53 10.59 3.74 9.80
C PRO A 53 10.55 5.05 10.58
N SER A 54 10.34 6.16 9.91
CA SER A 54 10.29 7.47 10.59
C SER A 54 8.90 7.78 11.13
N GLY A 55 7.93 6.89 10.94
CA GLY A 55 6.53 7.13 11.31
C GLY A 55 5.76 7.88 10.25
N ARG A 56 6.39 8.28 9.16
CA ARG A 56 5.70 8.97 8.07
C ARG A 56 5.06 7.96 7.15
N GLU A 57 3.87 8.28 6.68
CA GLU A 57 3.17 7.44 5.74
C GLU A 57 3.49 7.87 4.31
N PHE A 58 3.58 6.89 3.45
CA PHE A 58 3.70 7.13 2.01
C PHE A 58 2.81 6.12 1.29
N SER A 59 2.55 6.38 0.02
CA SER A 59 1.71 5.49 -0.77
C SER A 59 2.45 4.99 -1.99
N THR A 60 2.08 3.79 -2.41
CA THR A 60 2.61 3.19 -3.62
C THR A 60 1.52 2.32 -4.23
N ALA A 61 1.67 1.91 -5.47
CA ALA A 61 0.70 1.00 -6.09
C ALA A 61 0.71 -0.33 -5.35
N VAL A 62 -0.47 -0.92 -5.18
CA VAL A 62 -0.58 -2.22 -4.51
C VAL A 62 0.28 -3.27 -5.21
N ALA A 63 0.40 -3.19 -6.53
CA ALA A 63 1.22 -4.13 -7.27
C ALA A 63 2.72 -4.00 -6.97
N ASN A 64 3.12 -2.93 -6.28
CA ASN A 64 4.54 -2.68 -5.97
C ASN A 64 4.92 -3.06 -4.55
N ILE A 65 4.06 -3.76 -3.82
CA ILE A 65 4.41 -4.16 -2.47
C ILE A 65 4.63 -5.67 -2.39
N GLU A 66 5.45 -6.07 -1.44
CA GLU A 66 5.70 -7.47 -1.14
C GLU A 66 5.82 -7.62 0.36
N SER A 67 5.61 -8.83 0.86
CA SER A 67 5.79 -9.09 2.28
C SER A 67 7.27 -8.91 2.63
N ALA A 68 7.52 -8.20 3.73
CA ALA A 68 8.87 -8.03 4.25
C ALA A 68 9.05 -8.76 5.57
N GLU A 69 8.12 -9.63 5.92
CA GLU A 69 8.24 -10.40 7.16
C GLU A 69 9.23 -11.54 6.98
N LEU A 70 9.99 -11.78 8.04
CA LEU A 70 10.86 -12.94 8.07
C LEU A 70 10.03 -14.17 8.39
N HIS A 71 10.26 -15.22 7.63
CA HIS A 71 9.61 -16.50 7.89
C HIS A 71 10.62 -17.44 8.52
N PRO A 72 10.25 -18.13 9.60
CA PRO A 72 11.14 -19.17 10.15
C PRO A 72 11.47 -20.17 9.05
N GLY A 73 12.73 -20.47 8.89
CA GLY A 73 13.18 -21.40 7.86
C GLY A 73 13.55 -20.75 6.55
N GLN A 74 13.32 -19.46 6.42
CA GLN A 74 13.70 -18.72 5.22
C GLN A 74 14.92 -17.86 5.42
N ASN A 75 15.50 -17.89 6.57
CA ASN A 75 16.68 -17.08 6.75
C ASN A 75 17.84 -17.74 6.08
N THR A 76 18.33 -17.09 5.18
CA THR A 76 19.48 -17.57 4.45
C THR A 76 20.55 -16.51 4.56
#